data_981a21f85cd28cc32c71ca336942c2d1
#
_entry.id   981a21f85cd28cc32c71ca336942c2d1
#
_cell.length_a   1.000
_cell.length_b   1.000
_cell.length_c   1.000
_cell.angle_alpha   90.00
_cell.angle_beta   90.00
_cell.angle_gamma   90.00
#
_symmetry.space_group_name_H-M   'P 1'
#
loop_
_entity.id
_entity.type
_entity.pdbx_description
1 polymer ?
#
loop_
_entity_poly.entity_id
_entity_poly.type
_entity_poly.pdbx_seq_one_letter_code
_entity_poly.pdbx_strand_id
1 'polypeptide(L)'
;MYRILAQHKDFMVINKGPGLGMHDETDESGLLHPGLVSRVKADTGLLLYPVHRLDKMTSGLVLLARTTEANRALSMAFAAREVSKQYLALSDRKP
;
A
#
# COMPACT_ATOMS: atom_id res chain seq x y z
N MET A 1 1.31 10.56 -7.84
CA MET A 1 1.62 10.18 -6.51
C MET A 1 1.57 8.71 -6.25
N TYR A 2 0.74 7.99 -6.97
CA TYR A 2 0.81 6.54 -6.94
C TYR A 2 0.49 6.00 -8.33
N ARG A 3 0.92 4.77 -8.58
CA ARG A 3 0.66 4.10 -9.85
C ARG A 3 0.27 2.66 -9.55
N ILE A 4 -0.81 2.18 -10.18
CA ILE A 4 -1.22 0.80 -10.07
C ILE A 4 -0.35 -0.01 -11.03
N LEU A 5 0.40 -0.97 -10.48
CA LEU A 5 1.30 -1.80 -11.28
C LEU A 5 0.65 -3.11 -11.69
N ALA A 6 -0.20 -3.66 -10.82
CA ALA A 6 -0.86 -4.91 -11.10
C ALA A 6 -2.15 -5.01 -10.30
N GLN A 7 -3.16 -5.64 -10.89
CA GLN A 7 -4.41 -5.92 -10.21
C GLN A 7 -4.64 -7.43 -10.27
N HIS A 8 -4.88 -8.00 -9.12
CA HIS A 8 -5.19 -9.41 -8.97
C HIS A 8 -6.55 -9.51 -8.28
N LYS A 9 -7.23 -10.65 -8.38
CA LYS A 9 -8.53 -10.80 -7.74
C LYS A 9 -8.46 -10.66 -6.23
N ASP A 10 -7.30 -10.95 -5.62
CA ASP A 10 -7.12 -10.93 -4.17
C ASP A 10 -6.34 -9.73 -3.67
N PHE A 11 -5.58 -9.08 -4.53
CA PHE A 11 -4.72 -7.98 -4.11
C PHE A 11 -4.41 -7.03 -5.26
N MET A 12 -3.81 -5.90 -4.92
CA MET A 12 -3.36 -4.91 -5.87
C MET A 12 -1.94 -4.49 -5.50
N VAL A 13 -1.08 -4.35 -6.48
CA VAL A 13 0.29 -3.87 -6.27
C VAL A 13 0.38 -2.45 -6.78
N ILE A 14 0.86 -1.57 -5.92
CA ILE A 14 0.92 -0.13 -6.20
C ILE A 14 2.34 0.36 -5.95
N ASN A 15 2.79 1.26 -6.80
CA ASN A 15 4.01 2.01 -6.55
C ASN A 15 3.59 3.33 -5.92
N LYS A 16 3.91 3.51 -4.63
CA LYS A 16 3.58 4.71 -3.88
C LYS A 16 4.72 5.71 -4.01
N GLY A 17 4.37 6.96 -4.35
CA GLY A 17 5.35 8.03 -4.35
C GLY A 17 5.61 8.57 -2.94
N PRO A 18 6.67 9.35 -2.80
CA PRO A 18 6.97 9.99 -1.51
C PRO A 18 5.97 11.09 -1.21
N GLY A 19 5.75 11.36 0.06
CA GLY A 19 4.83 12.41 0.49
C GLY A 19 3.39 11.99 0.63
N LEU A 20 3.05 10.76 0.25
CA LEU A 20 1.71 10.21 0.37
C LEU A 20 1.68 9.17 1.48
N GLY A 21 0.91 9.45 2.54
CA GLY A 21 0.75 8.50 3.63
C GLY A 21 -0.19 7.36 3.26
N MET A 22 -0.14 6.28 4.02
CA MET A 22 -1.02 5.14 3.81
C MET A 22 -2.45 5.45 4.24
N HIS A 23 -2.61 6.23 5.29
CA HIS A 23 -3.90 6.58 5.88
C HIS A 23 -4.15 8.08 5.82
N ASP A 24 -5.40 8.46 5.98
CA ASP A 24 -5.79 9.86 6.02
C ASP A 24 -5.13 10.58 7.19
N GLU A 25 -4.75 11.82 6.95
CA GLU A 25 -4.16 12.68 7.97
C GLU A 25 -4.87 14.02 7.99
N THR A 26 -4.90 14.64 9.17
CA THR A 26 -5.43 16.00 9.31
C THR A 26 -4.30 16.89 9.77
N ASP A 27 -4.08 18.01 9.07
CA ASP A 27 -3.01 18.93 9.42
C ASP A 27 -3.43 19.87 10.56
N GLU A 28 -2.54 20.76 10.96
CA GLU A 28 -2.78 21.67 12.08
C GLU A 28 -3.96 22.61 11.84
N SER A 29 -4.26 22.92 10.59
CA SER A 29 -5.39 23.78 10.25
C SER A 29 -6.72 23.02 10.20
N GLY A 30 -6.70 21.70 10.36
CA GLY A 30 -7.88 20.87 10.28
C GLY A 30 -8.19 20.38 8.89
N LEU A 31 -7.31 20.63 7.92
CA LEU A 31 -7.51 20.18 6.54
C LEU A 31 -7.15 18.70 6.42
N LEU A 32 -8.08 17.93 5.84
CA LEU A 32 -7.89 16.51 5.63
C LEU A 32 -7.00 16.25 4.41
N HIS A 33 -6.01 15.39 4.60
CA HIS A 33 -5.15 14.91 3.51
C HIS A 33 -5.40 13.41 3.33
N PRO A 34 -6.10 13.02 2.26
CA PRO A 34 -6.40 11.60 2.04
C PRO A 34 -5.14 10.78 1.84
N GLY A 35 -5.11 9.61 2.45
CA GLY A 35 -4.02 8.67 2.28
C GLY A 35 -4.18 7.81 1.04
N LEU A 36 -3.23 6.90 0.84
CA LEU A 36 -3.20 6.03 -0.34
C LEU A 36 -4.48 5.22 -0.47
N VAL A 37 -4.93 4.58 0.60
CA VAL A 37 -6.12 3.71 0.56
C VAL A 37 -7.35 4.50 0.12
N SER A 38 -7.53 5.70 0.68
CA SER A 38 -8.67 6.54 0.33
C SER A 38 -8.60 7.03 -1.11
N ARG A 39 -7.41 7.37 -1.58
CA ARG A 39 -7.23 7.84 -2.96
C ARG A 39 -7.53 6.73 -3.97
N VAL A 40 -7.05 5.52 -3.69
CA VAL A 40 -7.34 4.39 -4.57
C VAL A 40 -8.82 4.07 -4.58
N LYS A 41 -9.47 4.13 -3.42
CA LYS A 41 -10.91 3.93 -3.34
C LYS A 41 -11.67 4.97 -4.17
N ALA A 42 -11.26 6.22 -4.08
CA ALA A 42 -11.89 7.29 -4.86
C ALA A 42 -11.71 7.09 -6.36
N ASP A 43 -10.53 6.63 -6.77
CA ASP A 43 -10.20 6.47 -8.18
C ASP A 43 -10.77 5.20 -8.80
N THR A 44 -10.87 4.12 -8.02
CA THR A 44 -11.27 2.80 -8.54
C THR A 44 -12.61 2.30 -8.01
N GLY A 45 -13.10 2.87 -6.92
CA GLY A 45 -14.30 2.38 -6.25
C GLY A 45 -14.05 1.15 -5.38
N LEU A 46 -12.79 0.71 -5.26
CA LEU A 46 -12.46 -0.50 -4.51
C LEU A 46 -12.04 -0.18 -3.08
N LEU A 47 -12.64 -0.90 -2.13
CA LEU A 47 -12.18 -0.83 -0.75
C LEU A 47 -11.04 -1.80 -0.57
N LEU A 48 -9.87 -1.27 -0.22
CA LEU A 48 -8.67 -2.05 -0.11
C LEU A 48 -8.11 -2.00 1.30
N TYR A 49 -7.34 -3.02 1.66
CA TYR A 49 -6.79 -3.16 3.00
C TYR A 49 -5.26 -3.20 2.90
N PRO A 50 -4.54 -2.32 3.63
CA PRO A 50 -3.08 -2.34 3.59
C PRO A 50 -2.55 -3.59 4.28
N VAL A 51 -1.76 -4.36 3.55
CA VAL A 51 -1.12 -5.56 4.09
C VAL A 51 0.10 -5.17 4.93
N HIS A 52 0.79 -4.14 4.49
CA HIS A 52 1.93 -3.57 5.19
C HIS A 52 1.92 -2.07 4.94
N ARG A 53 2.83 -1.36 5.55
CA ARG A 53 2.88 0.08 5.37
C ARG A 53 4.29 0.54 5.03
N LEU A 54 4.34 1.60 4.25
CA LEU A 54 5.55 2.37 4.02
C LEU A 54 5.39 3.71 4.70
N ASP A 55 6.50 4.26 5.16
CA ASP A 55 6.49 5.61 5.71
C ASP A 55 6.03 6.61 4.66
N LYS A 56 5.43 7.71 5.11
CA LYS A 56 4.89 8.73 4.24
C LYS A 56 5.90 9.20 3.20
N MET A 57 7.13 9.42 3.62
CA MET A 57 8.19 9.96 2.75
C MET A 57 8.88 8.89 1.94
N THR A 58 8.56 7.63 2.16
CA THR A 58 9.18 6.51 1.45
C THR A 58 8.37 6.18 0.20
N SER A 59 9.05 6.04 -0.93
CA SER A 59 8.44 5.53 -2.14
C SER A 59 8.72 4.02 -2.26
N GLY A 60 7.90 3.33 -3.02
CA GLY A 60 8.13 1.93 -3.27
C GLY A 60 6.85 1.12 -3.44
N LEU A 61 7.01 -0.18 -3.50
CA LEU A 61 5.92 -1.10 -3.73
C LEU A 61 5.08 -1.27 -2.47
N VAL A 62 3.77 -1.22 -2.66
CA VAL A 62 2.80 -1.43 -1.60
C VAL A 62 1.80 -2.48 -2.07
N LEU A 63 1.51 -3.42 -1.20
CA LEU A 63 0.54 -4.47 -1.46
C LEU A 63 -0.74 -4.16 -0.68
N LEU A 64 -1.85 -4.05 -1.40
CA LEU A 64 -3.16 -3.82 -0.81
C LEU A 64 -4.04 -5.03 -1.08
N ALA A 65 -4.65 -5.57 -0.05
CA ALA A 65 -5.55 -6.72 -0.19
C ALA A 65 -6.94 -6.24 -0.62
N ARG A 66 -7.62 -7.06 -1.40
CA ARG A 66 -8.96 -6.73 -1.89
C ARG A 66 -10.06 -7.31 -1.03
N THR A 67 -9.72 -8.24 -0.14
CA THR A 67 -10.67 -8.84 0.80
C THR A 67 -10.02 -8.94 2.17
N THR A 68 -10.84 -9.07 3.22
CA THR A 68 -10.31 -9.26 4.57
C THR A 68 -9.57 -10.58 4.69
N GLU A 69 -10.03 -11.60 3.99
CA GLU A 69 -9.36 -12.90 4.00
C GLU A 69 -7.98 -12.83 3.37
N ALA A 70 -7.87 -12.18 2.22
CA ALA A 70 -6.58 -11.97 1.57
C ALA A 70 -5.66 -11.12 2.44
N ASN A 71 -6.21 -10.08 3.08
CA ASN A 71 -5.43 -9.24 3.97
C ASN A 71 -4.82 -10.06 5.11
N ARG A 72 -5.62 -10.92 5.71
CA ARG A 72 -5.16 -11.77 6.80
C ARG A 72 -4.04 -12.70 6.35
N ALA A 73 -4.24 -13.39 5.23
CA ALA A 73 -3.25 -14.33 4.70
C ALA A 73 -1.94 -13.62 4.34
N LEU A 74 -2.04 -12.49 3.64
CA LEU A 74 -0.85 -11.76 3.22
C LEU A 74 -0.13 -11.11 4.40
N SER A 75 -0.90 -10.59 5.36
CA SER A 75 -0.31 -10.00 6.56
C SER A 75 0.45 -11.04 7.37
N MET A 76 -0.03 -12.26 7.44
CA MET A 76 0.67 -13.34 8.12
C MET A 76 1.96 -13.69 7.39
N ALA A 77 1.95 -13.68 6.06
CA ALA A 77 3.16 -13.93 5.29
C ALA A 77 4.21 -12.85 5.54
N PHE A 78 3.79 -11.60 5.63
CA PHE A 78 4.70 -10.50 5.99
C PHE A 78 5.24 -10.66 7.41
N ALA A 79 4.38 -11.05 8.33
CA ALA A 79 4.81 -11.28 9.72
C ALA A 79 5.84 -12.40 9.79
N ALA A 80 5.71 -13.43 8.95
CA ALA A 80 6.68 -14.49 8.84
C ALA A 80 7.93 -14.09 8.06
N ARG A 81 7.95 -12.88 7.53
CA ARG A 81 9.05 -12.28 6.78
C ARG A 81 9.34 -12.90 5.42
N GLU A 82 8.53 -13.81 4.96
CA GLU A 82 8.74 -14.43 3.65
C GLU A 82 8.50 -13.45 2.51
N VAL A 83 7.32 -12.83 2.51
CA VAL A 83 7.00 -11.82 1.49
C VAL A 83 7.88 -10.61 1.66
N SER A 84 8.17 -10.23 2.90
CA SER A 84 9.01 -9.08 3.22
C SER A 84 10.41 -9.23 2.63
N LYS A 85 11.00 -10.42 2.71
CA LYS A 85 12.30 -10.69 2.13
C LYS A 85 12.30 -10.54 0.62
N GLN A 86 11.27 -11.05 -0.04
CA GLN A 86 11.13 -10.93 -1.48
C GLN A 86 10.94 -9.48 -1.90
N TYR A 87 10.16 -8.75 -1.15
CA TYR A 87 9.92 -7.34 -1.40
C TYR A 87 11.22 -6.55 -1.32
N LEU A 88 12.01 -6.78 -0.28
CA LEU A 88 13.28 -6.08 -0.11
C LEU A 88 14.27 -6.44 -1.21
N ALA A 89 14.30 -7.70 -1.62
CA ALA A 89 15.17 -8.14 -2.70
C ALA A 89 14.82 -7.43 -4.02
N LEU A 90 13.53 -7.27 -4.29
CA LEU A 90 13.08 -6.57 -5.49
C LEU A 90 13.47 -5.09 -5.42
N SER A 91 13.35 -4.48 -4.25
CA SER A 91 13.73 -3.09 -4.07
C SER A 91 15.23 -2.87 -4.26
N ASP A 92 16.03 -3.79 -3.75
CA ASP A 92 17.48 -3.71 -3.85
C ASP A 92 17.99 -3.92 -5.28
N ARG A 93 17.20 -4.59 -6.10
CA ARG A 93 17.57 -4.84 -7.50
C ARG A 93 17.30 -3.67 -8.41
N LYS A 94 16.65 -2.67 -7.94
CA LYS A 94 16.40 -1.49 -8.74
C LYS A 94 17.71 -0.84 -9.08
N PRO A 95 17.93 -0.58 -10.35
CA PRO A 95 19.14 0.11 -10.76
C PRO A 95 19.20 1.51 -10.21
#